data_149b6ea5e3e45ecd5e38dc23df928539
#
_entry.id   149b6ea5e3e45ecd5e38dc23df928539
#
_cell.length_a   1.000
_cell.length_b   1.000
_cell.length_c   1.000
_cell.angle_alpha   90.00
_cell.angle_beta   90.00
_cell.angle_gamma   90.00
#
_symmetry.space_group_name_H-M   'P 1'
#
loop_
_entity.id
_entity.type
_entity.pdbx_description
1 polymer ?
#
loop_
_entity_poly.entity_id
_entity_poly.type
_entity_poly.pdbx_seq_one_letter_code
_entity_poly.pdbx_strand_id
1 'polypeptide(L)'
;MVSAGAARARKRPVLAALLSAVLPGTGQWYAGLRRRALVLLSVDVALVALAGLAFFNKLEVVKAAFRPGVLIGAMLGNIVLLGFRLWAADDAYRQAALNGRGRFTPLAGVILAVLLAGPHAVAGYYDIVHYDFITTTFASEEPVTTTTAATAEPAVAGGTTTTTLFEAEPGPVLWNGLDRLNILLLGGDAGPGRTAIRTDTMIVASIDPDSGDVALFSLPRNMIQVPLPKEMGIWGCDCFPRMLNDLYVSGIESPEAYPGSQSPSVNAVKAGFEQLLGIPIHYYALVTLDGFIGVVDALGGVDINVPFTIVDETYPDEDGVSIDNLRIEAGQQHLDGHLALAYVRARRHADDYARMGRQRCLLNAVLAEADPVKLALGYPQLAGVLEDTMETDIPLGRIPD
;
A
#
# COMPACT_ATOMS: atom_id res chain seq x y z
N MET A 1 55.06 37.39 40.21
CA MET A 1 53.68 37.19 39.75
C MET A 1 53.66 35.96 38.81
N VAL A 2 53.32 34.77 39.36
CA VAL A 2 53.21 33.52 38.57
C VAL A 2 51.78 33.51 38.03
N SER A 3 51.67 33.62 36.72
CA SER A 3 50.39 33.48 36.00
C SER A 3 49.86 32.08 36.23
N ALA A 4 48.75 31.97 36.92
CA ALA A 4 47.99 30.75 37.06
C ALA A 4 47.47 30.31 35.68
N GLY A 5 48.21 29.44 35.02
CA GLY A 5 47.77 28.76 33.80
C GLY A 5 46.54 27.95 34.10
N ALA A 6 45.38 28.42 33.65
CA ALA A 6 44.13 27.65 33.74
C ALA A 6 44.34 26.24 33.19
N ALA A 7 44.28 25.23 34.01
CA ALA A 7 44.40 23.84 33.61
C ALA A 7 43.28 23.52 32.60
N ARG A 8 43.61 23.49 31.31
CA ARG A 8 42.68 23.08 30.25
C ARG A 8 42.11 21.69 30.61
N ALA A 9 40.83 21.62 30.90
CA ALA A 9 40.18 20.34 31.17
C ALA A 9 40.49 19.33 30.07
N ARG A 10 41.02 18.18 30.48
CA ARG A 10 41.39 17.10 29.53
C ARG A 10 40.18 16.61 28.78
N LYS A 11 40.18 16.72 27.46
CA LYS A 11 39.08 16.27 26.60
C LYS A 11 39.07 14.75 26.51
N ARG A 12 37.86 14.16 26.44
CA ARG A 12 37.65 12.72 26.25
C ARG A 12 37.26 12.45 24.81
N PRO A 13 38.12 11.85 23.95
CA PRO A 13 37.87 11.69 22.53
C PRO A 13 36.60 10.87 22.22
N VAL A 14 36.39 9.78 22.95
CA VAL A 14 35.18 8.94 22.80
C VAL A 14 33.90 9.74 23.09
N LEU A 15 33.90 10.57 24.15
CA LEU A 15 32.75 11.40 24.44
C LEU A 15 32.48 12.43 23.32
N ALA A 16 33.53 13.01 22.74
CA ALA A 16 33.37 13.91 21.60
C ALA A 16 32.75 13.21 20.39
N ALA A 17 33.18 11.98 20.08
CA ALA A 17 32.62 11.19 19.01
C ALA A 17 31.14 10.84 19.28
N LEU A 18 30.81 10.37 20.50
CA LEU A 18 29.43 10.05 20.86
C LEU A 18 28.50 11.27 20.81
N LEU A 19 28.95 12.42 21.28
CA LEU A 19 28.18 13.68 21.17
C LEU A 19 27.91 14.02 19.70
N SER A 20 28.95 13.92 18.85
CA SER A 20 28.79 14.23 17.42
C SER A 20 28.03 13.16 16.63
N ALA A 21 27.97 11.93 17.14
CA ALA A 21 27.14 10.85 16.58
C ALA A 21 25.65 11.16 16.80
N VAL A 22 25.28 11.69 17.97
CA VAL A 22 23.90 12.09 18.27
C VAL A 22 23.52 13.34 17.49
N LEU A 23 24.36 14.39 17.56
CA LEU A 23 24.13 15.66 16.89
C LEU A 23 25.46 16.21 16.35
N PRO A 24 25.71 16.11 15.02
CA PRO A 24 26.90 16.62 14.37
C PRO A 24 27.20 18.08 14.79
N GLY A 25 28.47 18.33 15.16
CA GLY A 25 28.89 19.62 15.67
C GLY A 25 29.03 19.71 17.20
N THR A 26 28.25 18.98 17.98
CA THR A 26 28.35 19.03 19.47
C THR A 26 29.68 18.47 19.98
N GLY A 27 30.22 17.45 19.35
CA GLY A 27 31.54 16.92 19.65
C GLY A 27 32.65 17.93 19.34
N GLN A 28 32.57 18.65 18.22
CA GLN A 28 33.49 19.72 17.87
C GLN A 28 33.38 20.91 18.84
N TRP A 29 32.16 21.24 19.27
CA TRP A 29 31.95 22.23 20.32
C TRP A 29 32.65 21.83 21.61
N TYR A 30 32.45 20.58 22.04
CA TYR A 30 33.13 20.03 23.22
C TYR A 30 34.66 20.04 23.03
N ALA A 31 35.17 19.77 21.83
CA ALA A 31 36.62 19.87 21.52
C ALA A 31 37.14 21.32 21.53
N GLY A 32 36.26 22.34 21.53
CA GLY A 32 36.62 23.76 21.53
C GLY A 32 36.65 24.43 20.16
N LEU A 33 36.16 23.73 19.12
CA LEU A 33 36.19 24.16 17.72
C LEU A 33 34.87 24.85 17.33
N ARG A 34 34.54 25.99 17.93
CA ARG A 34 33.23 26.64 17.82
C ARG A 34 32.81 26.93 16.37
N ARG A 35 33.71 27.37 15.49
CA ARG A 35 33.36 27.65 14.08
C ARG A 35 32.93 26.39 13.33
N ARG A 36 33.69 25.30 13.47
CA ARG A 36 33.33 24.00 12.86
C ARG A 36 32.01 23.47 13.43
N ALA A 37 31.84 23.58 14.75
CA ALA A 37 30.63 23.17 15.42
C ALA A 37 29.40 23.89 14.86
N LEU A 38 29.46 25.21 14.69
CA LEU A 38 28.34 25.99 14.14
C LEU A 38 28.03 25.61 12.70
N VAL A 39 29.03 25.36 11.86
CA VAL A 39 28.81 24.89 10.47
C VAL A 39 28.13 23.55 10.44
N LEU A 40 28.55 22.59 11.27
CA LEU A 40 27.93 21.26 11.30
C LEU A 40 26.49 21.33 11.87
N LEU A 41 26.29 22.09 12.95
CA LEU A 41 24.95 22.29 13.51
C LEU A 41 23.99 22.99 12.54
N SER A 42 24.50 23.88 11.67
CA SER A 42 23.63 24.51 10.66
C SER A 42 23.08 23.51 9.64
N VAL A 43 23.81 22.43 9.35
CA VAL A 43 23.30 21.33 8.52
C VAL A 43 22.14 20.61 9.22
N ASP A 44 22.28 20.30 10.50
CA ASP A 44 21.19 19.66 11.26
C ASP A 44 19.97 20.57 11.35
N VAL A 45 20.17 21.88 11.60
CA VAL A 45 19.08 22.87 11.60
C VAL A 45 18.37 22.91 10.25
N ALA A 46 19.11 22.87 9.14
CA ALA A 46 18.54 22.84 7.81
C ALA A 46 17.74 21.53 7.56
N LEU A 47 18.25 20.38 8.01
CA LEU A 47 17.54 19.10 7.93
C LEU A 47 16.25 19.09 8.77
N VAL A 48 16.29 19.64 10.00
CA VAL A 48 15.10 19.77 10.86
C VAL A 48 14.09 20.72 10.23
N ALA A 49 14.55 21.83 9.65
CA ALA A 49 13.67 22.76 8.94
C ALA A 49 13.01 22.09 7.72
N LEU A 50 13.77 21.31 6.95
CA LEU A 50 13.25 20.54 5.81
C LEU A 50 12.22 19.51 6.28
N ALA A 51 12.50 18.77 7.36
CA ALA A 51 11.56 17.82 7.94
C ALA A 51 10.28 18.53 8.45
N GLY A 52 10.42 19.71 9.04
CA GLY A 52 9.29 20.54 9.43
C GLY A 52 8.45 20.98 8.23
N LEU A 53 9.07 21.43 7.15
CA LEU A 53 8.36 21.75 5.90
C LEU A 53 7.64 20.52 5.32
N ALA A 54 8.28 19.37 5.33
CA ALA A 54 7.67 18.11 4.92
C ALA A 54 6.45 17.76 5.77
N PHE A 55 6.52 17.95 7.09
CA PHE A 55 5.40 17.71 8.00
C PHE A 55 4.19 18.60 7.71
N PHE A 56 4.42 19.88 7.38
CA PHE A 56 3.33 20.80 7.00
C PHE A 56 2.79 20.52 5.60
N ASN A 57 3.58 19.90 4.72
CA ASN A 57 3.18 19.51 3.37
C ASN A 57 3.04 17.98 3.24
N LYS A 58 2.47 17.33 4.27
CA LYS A 58 2.39 15.85 4.35
C LYS A 58 1.78 15.20 3.11
N LEU A 59 0.77 15.83 2.49
CA LEU A 59 0.14 15.31 1.27
C LEU A 59 1.15 15.23 0.12
N GLU A 60 1.93 16.29 -0.12
CA GLU A 60 2.96 16.28 -1.17
C GLU A 60 4.10 15.29 -0.88
N VAL A 61 4.41 15.07 0.40
CA VAL A 61 5.38 14.04 0.80
C VAL A 61 4.83 12.64 0.52
N VAL A 62 3.55 12.38 0.85
CA VAL A 62 2.89 11.11 0.51
C VAL A 62 2.88 10.90 -1.00
N LYS A 63 2.45 11.90 -1.78
CA LYS A 63 2.49 11.85 -3.24
C LYS A 63 3.90 11.57 -3.79
N ALA A 64 4.92 12.20 -3.21
CA ALA A 64 6.31 12.00 -3.61
C ALA A 64 6.83 10.59 -3.27
N ALA A 65 6.35 9.98 -2.17
CA ALA A 65 6.73 8.63 -1.76
C ALA A 65 6.30 7.56 -2.78
N PHE A 66 5.24 7.79 -3.56
CA PHE A 66 4.81 6.87 -4.63
C PHE A 66 5.58 7.07 -5.95
N ARG A 67 6.64 7.87 -5.97
CA ARG A 67 7.51 8.06 -7.13
C ARG A 67 8.82 7.28 -6.96
N PRO A 68 9.09 6.21 -7.73
CA PRO A 68 10.30 5.39 -7.56
C PRO A 68 11.60 6.19 -7.59
N GLY A 69 11.68 7.21 -8.46
CA GLY A 69 12.86 8.08 -8.54
C GLY A 69 13.11 8.91 -7.27
N VAL A 70 12.05 9.29 -6.54
CA VAL A 70 12.18 10.00 -5.25
C VAL A 70 12.69 9.05 -4.17
N LEU A 71 12.23 7.80 -4.14
CA LEU A 71 12.71 6.78 -3.19
C LEU A 71 14.20 6.45 -3.43
N ILE A 72 14.61 6.28 -4.69
CA ILE A 72 16.03 6.09 -5.01
C ILE A 72 16.84 7.30 -4.52
N GLY A 73 16.33 8.52 -4.73
CA GLY A 73 16.95 9.74 -4.21
C GLY A 73 17.04 9.76 -2.67
N ALA A 74 16.01 9.30 -1.97
CA ALA A 74 15.99 9.17 -0.50
C ALA A 74 17.02 8.14 -0.01
N MET A 75 17.12 6.97 -0.65
CA MET A 75 18.11 5.94 -0.34
C MET A 75 19.54 6.49 -0.50
N LEU A 76 19.81 7.16 -1.61
CA LEU A 76 21.13 7.79 -1.85
C LEU A 76 21.42 8.90 -0.83
N GLY A 77 20.41 9.73 -0.53
CA GLY A 77 20.50 10.77 0.50
C GLY A 77 20.79 10.19 1.89
N ASN A 78 20.18 9.07 2.23
CA ASN A 78 20.41 8.36 3.48
C ASN A 78 21.85 7.86 3.61
N ILE A 79 22.43 7.32 2.53
CA ILE A 79 23.83 6.88 2.47
C ILE A 79 24.78 8.08 2.65
N VAL A 80 24.51 9.18 1.94
CA VAL A 80 25.32 10.42 2.04
C VAL A 80 25.26 10.99 3.47
N LEU A 81 24.08 10.98 4.08
CA LEU A 81 23.90 11.47 5.45
C LEU A 81 24.63 10.58 6.47
N LEU A 82 24.60 9.26 6.29
CA LEU A 82 25.39 8.34 7.11
C LEU A 82 26.88 8.65 6.99
N GLY A 83 27.38 8.80 5.77
CA GLY A 83 28.79 9.19 5.50
C GLY A 83 29.16 10.51 6.18
N PHE A 84 28.29 11.51 6.12
CA PHE A 84 28.47 12.79 6.80
C PHE A 84 28.54 12.62 8.33
N ARG A 85 27.64 11.85 8.93
CA ARG A 85 27.63 11.58 10.38
C ARG A 85 28.86 10.80 10.86
N LEU A 86 29.29 9.79 10.09
CA LEU A 86 30.53 9.05 10.35
C LEU A 86 31.73 9.98 10.33
N TRP A 87 31.84 10.83 9.31
CA TRP A 87 32.89 11.80 9.19
C TRP A 87 32.89 12.81 10.35
N ALA A 88 31.72 13.32 10.73
CA ALA A 88 31.60 14.30 11.82
C ALA A 88 32.02 13.68 13.18
N ALA A 89 31.66 12.41 13.44
CA ALA A 89 32.05 11.70 14.65
C ALA A 89 33.58 11.42 14.68
N ASP A 90 34.17 11.01 13.55
CA ASP A 90 35.61 10.81 13.43
C ASP A 90 36.40 12.11 13.60
N ASP A 91 35.97 13.22 12.95
CA ASP A 91 36.58 14.54 13.14
C ASP A 91 36.51 14.98 14.61
N ALA A 92 35.37 14.83 15.30
CA ALA A 92 35.23 15.16 16.69
C ALA A 92 36.20 14.33 17.58
N TYR A 93 36.31 13.01 17.30
CA TYR A 93 37.25 12.13 17.99
C TYR A 93 38.67 12.60 17.82
N ARG A 94 39.14 12.80 16.58
CA ARG A 94 40.52 13.20 16.26
C ARG A 94 40.87 14.55 16.92
N GLN A 95 39.98 15.53 16.82
CA GLN A 95 40.21 16.86 17.39
C GLN A 95 40.28 16.84 18.92
N ALA A 96 39.47 16.03 19.59
CA ALA A 96 39.53 15.85 21.03
C ALA A 96 40.77 15.04 21.46
N ALA A 97 41.24 14.09 20.64
CA ALA A 97 42.42 13.26 20.90
C ALA A 97 43.73 14.09 20.87
N LEU A 98 43.81 15.15 20.06
CA LEU A 98 44.96 16.03 20.05
C LEU A 98 45.20 16.72 21.39
N ASN A 99 44.16 16.93 22.22
CA ASN A 99 44.24 17.61 23.51
C ASN A 99 43.82 16.71 24.70
N GLY A 100 43.67 15.39 24.49
CA GLY A 100 43.12 14.49 25.49
C GLY A 100 43.83 13.16 25.61
N ARG A 101 43.48 12.38 26.65
CA ARG A 101 43.90 10.99 26.84
C ARG A 101 42.63 10.13 26.98
N GLY A 102 42.45 9.16 26.11
CA GLY A 102 41.40 8.17 26.20
C GLY A 102 41.66 7.03 25.22
N ARG A 103 41.42 5.80 25.64
CA ARG A 103 41.50 4.64 24.77
C ARG A 103 40.13 4.37 24.17
N PHE A 104 40.08 4.12 22.89
CA PHE A 104 38.88 3.61 22.22
C PHE A 104 38.66 2.17 22.74
N THR A 105 37.51 1.93 23.39
CA THR A 105 37.14 0.58 23.84
C THR A 105 36.20 -0.07 22.82
N PRO A 106 36.21 -1.41 22.71
CA PRO A 106 35.30 -2.14 21.84
C PRO A 106 33.79 -1.76 22.09
N LEU A 107 33.44 -1.62 23.39
CA LEU A 107 32.09 -1.20 23.78
C LEU A 107 31.73 0.19 23.25
N ALA A 108 32.64 1.15 23.32
CA ALA A 108 32.41 2.49 22.76
C ALA A 108 32.24 2.44 21.23
N GLY A 109 32.98 1.54 20.57
CA GLY A 109 32.83 1.29 19.13
C GLY A 109 31.44 0.74 18.77
N VAL A 110 30.96 -0.24 19.51
CA VAL A 110 29.62 -0.82 19.31
C VAL A 110 28.54 0.23 19.53
N ILE A 111 28.60 0.98 20.63
CA ILE A 111 27.62 2.06 20.91
C ILE A 111 27.62 3.10 19.77
N LEU A 112 28.80 3.51 19.31
CA LEU A 112 28.94 4.49 18.24
C LEU A 112 28.36 3.94 16.92
N ALA A 113 28.65 2.68 16.61
CA ALA A 113 28.12 2.02 15.41
C ALA A 113 26.58 1.93 15.44
N VAL A 114 25.99 1.54 16.58
CA VAL A 114 24.53 1.48 16.75
C VAL A 114 23.90 2.86 16.61
N LEU A 115 24.49 3.88 17.25
CA LEU A 115 23.97 5.26 17.18
C LEU A 115 24.04 5.85 15.76
N LEU A 116 25.05 5.51 15.00
CA LEU A 116 25.27 6.04 13.65
C LEU A 116 24.56 5.20 12.60
N ALA A 117 24.75 3.89 12.56
CA ALA A 117 24.21 3.03 11.52
C ALA A 117 22.75 2.61 11.75
N GLY A 118 22.33 2.46 13.01
CA GLY A 118 21.01 1.95 13.35
C GLY A 118 19.87 2.73 12.71
N PRO A 119 19.75 4.05 12.92
CA PRO A 119 18.68 4.84 12.32
C PRO A 119 18.68 4.81 10.78
N HIS A 120 19.88 4.83 10.18
CA HIS A 120 20.03 4.78 8.71
C HIS A 120 19.67 3.40 8.15
N ALA A 121 20.00 2.31 8.87
CA ALA A 121 19.62 0.95 8.47
C ALA A 121 18.09 0.77 8.53
N VAL A 122 17.44 1.29 9.58
CA VAL A 122 15.97 1.26 9.68
C VAL A 122 15.34 2.06 8.54
N ALA A 123 15.77 3.31 8.30
CA ALA A 123 15.23 4.12 7.21
C ALA A 123 15.44 3.44 5.85
N GLY A 124 16.65 2.93 5.57
CA GLY A 124 16.92 2.23 4.32
C GLY A 124 16.12 0.94 4.15
N TYR A 125 15.84 0.21 5.21
CA TYR A 125 14.95 -0.95 5.17
C TYR A 125 13.53 -0.58 4.75
N TYR A 126 12.96 0.48 5.37
CA TYR A 126 11.62 0.96 4.99
C TYR A 126 11.58 1.48 3.56
N ASP A 127 12.60 2.21 3.11
CA ASP A 127 12.69 2.69 1.73
C ASP A 127 12.72 1.53 0.71
N ILE A 128 13.48 0.45 1.01
CA ILE A 128 13.56 -0.73 0.14
C ILE A 128 12.22 -1.45 0.08
N VAL A 129 11.62 -1.76 1.24
CA VAL A 129 10.32 -2.43 1.30
C VAL A 129 9.25 -1.62 0.56
N HIS A 130 9.26 -0.30 0.73
CA HIS A 130 8.30 0.55 0.03
C HIS A 130 8.53 0.59 -1.48
N TYR A 131 9.79 0.65 -1.91
CA TYR A 131 10.14 0.61 -3.33
C TYR A 131 9.68 -0.70 -3.98
N ASP A 132 9.98 -1.85 -3.37
CA ASP A 132 9.58 -3.16 -3.86
C ASP A 132 8.05 -3.24 -3.95
N PHE A 133 7.35 -2.90 -2.89
CA PHE A 133 5.89 -2.90 -2.84
C PHE A 133 5.26 -2.08 -3.97
N ILE A 134 5.66 -0.82 -4.15
CA ILE A 134 5.02 0.03 -5.16
C ILE A 134 5.36 -0.37 -6.60
N THR A 135 6.54 -0.95 -6.83
CA THR A 135 6.96 -1.35 -8.18
C THR A 135 6.48 -2.73 -8.59
N THR A 136 6.11 -3.58 -7.64
CA THR A 136 5.64 -4.95 -7.87
C THR A 136 4.11 -5.01 -7.91
N THR A 137 3.44 -4.29 -6.99
CA THR A 137 1.99 -4.40 -6.80
C THR A 137 1.19 -3.56 -7.80
N PHE A 138 1.69 -2.36 -8.14
CA PHE A 138 0.95 -1.43 -9.01
C PHE A 138 1.37 -1.55 -10.47
N ALA A 139 0.40 -1.36 -11.38
CA ALA A 139 0.65 -1.42 -12.80
C ALA A 139 1.70 -0.38 -13.23
N SER A 140 2.69 -0.82 -14.02
CA SER A 140 3.60 0.09 -14.70
C SER A 140 2.81 0.89 -15.74
N GLU A 141 2.97 2.21 -15.78
CA GLU A 141 2.46 2.98 -16.92
C GLU A 141 3.16 2.47 -18.20
N GLU A 142 2.44 1.72 -19.03
CA GLU A 142 2.90 1.50 -20.40
C GLU A 142 2.95 2.87 -21.09
N PRO A 143 4.07 3.22 -21.77
CA PRO A 143 4.09 4.42 -22.58
C PRO A 143 2.98 4.25 -23.63
N VAL A 144 1.98 5.14 -23.60
CA VAL A 144 0.97 5.23 -24.65
C VAL A 144 1.71 5.43 -25.95
N THR A 145 1.86 4.35 -26.71
CA THR A 145 2.40 4.42 -28.05
C THR A 145 1.33 5.18 -28.84
N THR A 146 1.50 6.46 -29.00
CA THR A 146 0.68 7.29 -29.88
C THR A 146 0.91 6.74 -31.29
N THR A 147 0.09 5.79 -31.69
CA THR A 147 0.01 5.37 -33.08
C THR A 147 -0.55 6.58 -33.81
N THR A 148 0.33 7.35 -34.42
CA THR A 148 -0.02 8.43 -35.32
C THR A 148 -0.94 7.82 -36.36
N ALA A 149 -2.22 8.16 -36.30
CA ALA A 149 -3.19 7.77 -37.30
C ALA A 149 -2.68 8.27 -38.64
N ALA A 150 -2.34 7.32 -39.49
CA ALA A 150 -2.02 7.60 -40.89
C ALA A 150 -3.24 8.31 -41.49
N THR A 151 -3.02 9.48 -42.04
CA THR A 151 -3.96 10.31 -42.80
C THR A 151 -4.62 9.44 -43.87
N ALA A 152 -5.88 9.03 -43.65
CA ALA A 152 -6.68 8.44 -44.69
C ALA A 152 -7.29 9.56 -45.54
N GLU A 153 -7.01 9.52 -46.83
CA GLU A 153 -7.62 10.39 -47.85
C GLU A 153 -9.15 10.26 -47.86
N PRO A 154 -9.91 11.31 -48.22
CA PRO A 154 -11.34 11.29 -48.21
C PRO A 154 -11.95 10.44 -49.33
N ALA A 155 -12.56 9.32 -49.03
CA ALA A 155 -13.39 8.57 -49.96
C ALA A 155 -14.83 9.06 -49.92
N VAL A 156 -15.36 9.22 -51.13
CA VAL A 156 -16.61 9.76 -51.54
C VAL A 156 -17.86 9.17 -50.86
N ALA A 157 -18.87 10.02 -50.73
CA ALA A 157 -20.17 9.82 -50.14
C ALA A 157 -21.02 8.66 -50.70
N GLY A 158 -21.78 8.03 -49.81
CA GLY A 158 -22.96 7.26 -50.12
C GLY A 158 -23.14 5.96 -49.37
N GLY A 159 -23.67 6.01 -48.17
CA GLY A 159 -24.10 4.83 -47.45
C GLY A 159 -24.24 5.14 -45.97
N THR A 160 -25.49 5.21 -45.47
CA THR A 160 -25.76 5.35 -44.03
C THR A 160 -25.41 4.03 -43.35
N THR A 161 -24.15 3.89 -42.95
CA THR A 161 -23.74 2.84 -42.04
C THR A 161 -23.61 3.54 -40.67
N THR A 162 -24.47 3.19 -39.74
CA THR A 162 -24.32 3.53 -38.35
C THR A 162 -23.09 2.76 -37.85
N THR A 163 -21.92 3.35 -38.04
CA THR A 163 -20.70 2.88 -37.38
C THR A 163 -20.85 3.30 -35.92
N THR A 164 -21.16 2.36 -35.05
CA THR A 164 -20.84 2.50 -33.63
C THR A 164 -19.33 2.67 -33.59
N LEU A 165 -18.89 3.91 -33.47
CA LEU A 165 -17.52 4.21 -33.12
C LEU A 165 -17.29 3.51 -31.79
N PHE A 166 -16.49 2.45 -31.78
CA PHE A 166 -15.75 2.09 -30.58
C PHE A 166 -14.94 3.35 -30.26
N GLU A 167 -15.44 4.10 -29.30
CA GLU A 167 -14.71 5.23 -28.74
C GLU A 167 -13.41 4.62 -28.22
N ALA A 168 -12.29 5.05 -28.78
CA ALA A 168 -10.97 4.67 -28.26
C ALA A 168 -11.00 4.85 -26.75
N GLU A 169 -10.57 3.81 -26.01
CA GLU A 169 -10.48 3.88 -24.56
C GLU A 169 -9.95 5.26 -24.17
N PRO A 170 -10.65 6.03 -23.35
CA PRO A 170 -10.16 7.33 -22.95
C PRO A 170 -8.81 7.12 -22.30
N GLY A 171 -7.79 7.85 -22.74
CA GLY A 171 -6.49 7.86 -22.10
C GLY A 171 -6.67 8.09 -20.58
N PRO A 172 -5.66 7.80 -19.77
CA PRO A 172 -5.78 7.79 -18.31
C PRO A 172 -6.49 9.05 -17.82
N VAL A 173 -7.70 8.85 -17.31
CA VAL A 173 -8.53 9.94 -16.80
C VAL A 173 -7.93 10.40 -15.48
N LEU A 174 -7.59 11.68 -15.37
CA LEU A 174 -7.17 12.28 -14.09
C LEU A 174 -8.34 12.13 -13.11
N TRP A 175 -8.10 11.66 -11.88
CA TRP A 175 -9.17 11.49 -10.89
C TRP A 175 -9.91 12.79 -10.60
N ASN A 176 -9.20 13.93 -10.63
CA ASN A 176 -9.77 15.28 -10.52
C ASN A 176 -10.63 15.75 -11.72
N GLY A 177 -10.91 14.89 -12.67
CA GLY A 177 -11.82 15.13 -13.78
C GLY A 177 -13.01 14.17 -13.79
N LEU A 178 -13.12 13.28 -12.78
CA LEU A 178 -14.21 12.33 -12.60
C LEU A 178 -15.18 12.86 -11.54
N ASP A 179 -16.48 12.78 -11.81
CA ASP A 179 -17.50 12.99 -10.77
C ASP A 179 -17.37 11.92 -9.67
N ARG A 180 -17.01 10.68 -10.04
CA ARG A 180 -16.77 9.58 -9.11
C ARG A 180 -15.73 8.59 -9.67
N LEU A 181 -14.81 8.19 -8.79
CA LEU A 181 -13.86 7.11 -9.05
C LEU A 181 -14.45 5.79 -8.56
N ASN A 182 -14.69 4.84 -9.46
CA ASN A 182 -15.27 3.54 -9.13
C ASN A 182 -14.20 2.45 -9.18
N ILE A 183 -13.95 1.81 -8.04
CA ILE A 183 -12.98 0.73 -7.89
C ILE A 183 -13.72 -0.55 -7.51
N LEU A 184 -13.52 -1.62 -8.28
CA LEU A 184 -14.08 -2.93 -8.00
C LEU A 184 -13.16 -3.70 -7.03
N LEU A 185 -13.62 -3.91 -5.81
CA LEU A 185 -12.93 -4.68 -4.78
C LEU A 185 -13.39 -6.13 -4.87
N LEU A 186 -12.44 -7.04 -5.09
CA LEU A 186 -12.66 -8.47 -5.24
C LEU A 186 -11.96 -9.22 -4.10
N GLY A 187 -12.70 -10.07 -3.40
CA GLY A 187 -12.14 -11.04 -2.47
C GLY A 187 -12.15 -12.41 -3.14
N GLY A 188 -10.96 -12.91 -3.48
CA GLY A 188 -10.78 -14.19 -4.16
C GLY A 188 -10.49 -15.32 -3.17
N ASP A 189 -11.13 -16.48 -3.36
CA ASP A 189 -10.91 -17.68 -2.53
C ASP A 189 -9.72 -18.52 -3.03
N ALA A 190 -8.65 -17.86 -3.51
CA ALA A 190 -7.41 -18.54 -3.83
C ALA A 190 -6.76 -19.08 -2.57
N GLY A 191 -6.28 -20.33 -2.62
CA GLY A 191 -5.60 -20.99 -1.52
C GLY A 191 -4.88 -22.27 -1.99
N PRO A 192 -4.08 -22.91 -1.14
CA PRO A 192 -3.38 -24.14 -1.47
C PRO A 192 -4.34 -25.23 -2.00
N GLY A 193 -4.04 -25.78 -3.17
CA GLY A 193 -4.82 -26.85 -3.81
C GLY A 193 -6.03 -26.40 -4.61
N ARG A 194 -6.27 -25.10 -4.81
CA ARG A 194 -7.33 -24.55 -5.68
C ARG A 194 -6.77 -24.19 -7.05
N THR A 195 -7.46 -24.62 -8.10
CA THR A 195 -7.06 -24.39 -9.49
C THR A 195 -7.74 -23.17 -10.12
N ALA A 196 -8.72 -22.58 -9.45
CA ALA A 196 -9.47 -21.42 -9.93
C ALA A 196 -9.90 -20.53 -8.76
N ILE A 197 -9.78 -19.22 -8.95
CA ILE A 197 -10.20 -18.19 -7.99
C ILE A 197 -11.68 -17.89 -8.22
N ARG A 198 -12.53 -18.10 -7.18
CA ARG A 198 -13.90 -17.58 -7.16
C ARG A 198 -13.93 -16.29 -6.36
N THR A 199 -14.65 -15.30 -6.88
CA THR A 199 -14.80 -14.02 -6.19
C THR A 199 -16.04 -14.05 -5.30
N ASP A 200 -15.86 -14.42 -4.04
CA ASP A 200 -16.96 -14.53 -3.06
C ASP A 200 -17.32 -13.20 -2.40
N THR A 201 -16.44 -12.21 -2.48
CA THR A 201 -16.68 -10.81 -2.09
C THR A 201 -16.52 -9.92 -3.32
N MET A 202 -17.55 -9.14 -3.62
CA MET A 202 -17.56 -8.24 -4.78
C MET A 202 -18.24 -6.93 -4.38
N ILE A 203 -17.45 -5.86 -4.27
CA ILE A 203 -17.90 -4.56 -3.78
C ILE A 203 -17.37 -3.48 -4.73
N VAL A 204 -18.21 -2.58 -5.20
CA VAL A 204 -17.76 -1.36 -5.87
C VAL A 204 -17.66 -0.26 -4.81
N ALA A 205 -16.46 0.27 -4.64
CA ALA A 205 -16.20 1.49 -3.91
C ALA A 205 -16.27 2.67 -4.90
N SER A 206 -17.29 3.48 -4.77
CA SER A 206 -17.49 4.69 -5.57
C SER A 206 -17.09 5.88 -4.72
N ILE A 207 -15.96 6.50 -5.07
CA ILE A 207 -15.30 7.55 -4.32
C ILE A 207 -15.58 8.88 -5.02
N ASP A 208 -15.99 9.88 -4.27
CA ASP A 208 -15.99 11.26 -4.72
C ASP A 208 -14.57 11.84 -4.54
N PRO A 209 -13.87 12.19 -5.62
CA PRO A 209 -12.48 12.65 -5.51
C PRO A 209 -12.32 14.00 -4.80
N ASP A 210 -13.37 14.83 -4.81
CA ASP A 210 -13.33 16.18 -4.22
C ASP A 210 -13.59 16.15 -2.71
N SER A 211 -14.58 15.36 -2.27
CA SER A 211 -14.98 15.29 -0.85
C SER A 211 -14.32 14.13 -0.09
N GLY A 212 -13.88 13.09 -0.80
CA GLY A 212 -13.44 11.83 -0.22
C GLY A 212 -14.58 10.92 0.27
N ASP A 213 -15.85 11.27 -0.03
CA ASP A 213 -17.00 10.46 0.35
C ASP A 213 -17.05 9.16 -0.45
N VAL A 214 -17.26 8.04 0.24
CA VAL A 214 -17.28 6.70 -0.35
C VAL A 214 -18.66 6.07 -0.23
N ALA A 215 -19.21 5.62 -1.36
CA ALA A 215 -20.38 4.76 -1.42
C ALA A 215 -19.96 3.32 -1.76
N LEU A 216 -20.47 2.34 -1.02
CA LEU A 216 -20.16 0.91 -1.22
C LEU A 216 -21.37 0.18 -1.78
N PHE A 217 -21.20 -0.42 -2.96
CA PHE A 217 -22.22 -1.25 -3.63
C PHE A 217 -21.76 -2.70 -3.65
N SER A 218 -22.43 -3.57 -2.90
CA SER A 218 -22.12 -5.01 -2.88
C SER A 218 -23.15 -5.76 -3.72
N LEU A 219 -22.72 -6.72 -4.53
CA LEU A 219 -23.61 -7.62 -5.25
C LEU A 219 -23.56 -9.04 -4.65
N PRO A 220 -24.71 -9.72 -4.54
CA PRO A 220 -24.76 -11.07 -4.02
C PRO A 220 -24.09 -12.04 -5.01
N ARG A 221 -23.16 -12.84 -4.52
CA ARG A 221 -22.36 -13.78 -5.33
C ARG A 221 -23.20 -14.84 -6.05
N ASN A 222 -24.38 -15.16 -5.52
CA ASN A 222 -25.33 -16.16 -6.05
C ASN A 222 -26.32 -15.55 -7.07
N MET A 223 -26.16 -14.28 -7.45
CA MET A 223 -26.91 -13.67 -8.53
C MET A 223 -26.70 -14.46 -9.82
N ILE A 224 -27.77 -14.75 -10.54
CA ILE A 224 -27.74 -15.43 -11.85
C ILE A 224 -28.26 -14.51 -12.94
N GLN A 225 -28.02 -14.88 -14.19
CA GLN A 225 -28.42 -14.09 -15.37
C GLN A 225 -27.87 -12.66 -15.35
N VAL A 226 -26.62 -12.54 -14.92
CA VAL A 226 -25.91 -11.25 -14.89
C VAL A 226 -25.81 -10.71 -16.32
N PRO A 227 -26.32 -9.50 -16.61
CA PRO A 227 -26.26 -8.95 -17.95
C PRO A 227 -24.81 -8.73 -18.39
N LEU A 228 -24.53 -9.02 -19.64
CA LEU A 228 -23.22 -8.82 -20.27
C LEU A 228 -23.42 -8.05 -21.60
N PRO A 229 -22.40 -7.31 -22.06
CA PRO A 229 -22.38 -6.79 -23.40
C PRO A 229 -22.61 -7.89 -24.46
N LYS A 230 -23.27 -7.56 -25.54
CA LYS A 230 -23.60 -8.55 -26.60
C LYS A 230 -22.38 -9.26 -27.16
N GLU A 231 -21.27 -8.55 -27.22
CA GLU A 231 -19.96 -9.04 -27.69
C GLU A 231 -19.39 -10.13 -26.78
N MET A 232 -19.81 -10.16 -25.52
CA MET A 232 -19.42 -11.17 -24.50
C MET A 232 -20.50 -12.26 -24.30
N GLY A 233 -21.56 -12.25 -25.12
CA GLY A 233 -22.72 -13.13 -25.00
C GLY A 233 -22.54 -14.49 -25.64
N ILE A 234 -21.60 -15.31 -25.14
CA ILE A 234 -21.36 -16.69 -25.67
C ILE A 234 -22.40 -17.71 -25.21
N TRP A 235 -23.31 -17.32 -24.29
CA TRP A 235 -24.23 -18.25 -23.58
C TRP A 235 -25.61 -18.36 -24.22
N GLY A 236 -25.82 -17.78 -25.42
CA GLY A 236 -27.14 -17.75 -26.09
C GLY A 236 -28.10 -16.70 -25.51
N CYS A 237 -27.62 -15.84 -24.64
CA CYS A 237 -28.31 -14.63 -24.15
C CYS A 237 -27.26 -13.53 -23.92
N ASP A 238 -27.70 -12.28 -23.85
CA ASP A 238 -26.86 -11.16 -23.43
C ASP A 238 -26.66 -11.21 -21.91
N CYS A 239 -26.28 -12.36 -21.37
CA CYS A 239 -26.21 -12.61 -19.93
C CYS A 239 -25.26 -13.77 -19.60
N PHE A 240 -24.74 -13.78 -18.37
CA PHE A 240 -24.02 -14.90 -17.75
C PHE A 240 -25.01 -15.75 -16.96
N PRO A 241 -25.29 -17.03 -17.35
CA PRO A 241 -26.38 -17.79 -16.78
C PRO A 241 -26.06 -18.44 -15.43
N ARG A 242 -24.75 -18.61 -15.10
CA ARG A 242 -24.29 -19.16 -13.82
C ARG A 242 -24.28 -18.10 -12.72
N MET A 243 -23.81 -18.46 -11.53
CA MET A 243 -23.69 -17.51 -10.41
C MET A 243 -22.61 -16.44 -10.69
N LEU A 244 -22.82 -15.24 -10.20
CA LEU A 244 -21.92 -14.11 -10.41
C LEU A 244 -20.47 -14.42 -9.98
N ASN A 245 -20.27 -15.18 -8.88
CA ASN A 245 -18.92 -15.56 -8.44
C ASN A 245 -18.17 -16.53 -9.37
N ASP A 246 -18.90 -17.18 -10.31
CA ASP A 246 -18.29 -18.02 -11.36
C ASP A 246 -17.87 -17.18 -12.58
N LEU A 247 -18.24 -15.90 -12.65
CA LEU A 247 -17.94 -15.06 -13.79
C LEU A 247 -16.43 -14.83 -13.95
N TYR A 248 -15.70 -14.68 -12.85
CA TYR A 248 -14.23 -14.61 -12.87
C TYR A 248 -13.61 -15.89 -13.44
N VAL A 249 -14.11 -17.07 -13.01
CA VAL A 249 -13.66 -18.37 -13.51
C VAL A 249 -13.96 -18.53 -15.00
N SER A 250 -15.11 -18.01 -15.46
CA SER A 250 -15.49 -18.04 -16.87
C SER A 250 -14.47 -17.33 -17.77
N GLY A 251 -13.83 -16.27 -17.27
CA GLY A 251 -12.73 -15.62 -17.99
C GLY A 251 -11.50 -16.51 -18.16
N ILE A 252 -11.25 -17.43 -17.22
CA ILE A 252 -10.19 -18.45 -17.35
C ILE A 252 -10.60 -19.54 -18.33
N GLU A 253 -11.86 -20.01 -18.26
CA GLU A 253 -12.40 -21.10 -19.08
C GLU A 253 -12.57 -20.72 -20.54
N SER A 254 -12.90 -19.45 -20.82
CA SER A 254 -13.22 -18.94 -22.18
C SER A 254 -12.65 -17.53 -22.37
N PRO A 255 -11.32 -17.37 -22.39
CA PRO A 255 -10.68 -16.06 -22.41
C PRO A 255 -11.03 -15.22 -23.65
N GLU A 256 -11.29 -15.86 -24.78
CA GLU A 256 -11.68 -15.21 -26.03
C GLU A 256 -13.06 -14.53 -25.98
N ALA A 257 -13.90 -14.92 -25.01
CA ALA A 257 -15.23 -14.34 -24.82
C ALA A 257 -15.19 -12.98 -24.09
N TYR A 258 -14.10 -12.66 -23.45
CA TYR A 258 -13.97 -11.48 -22.59
C TYR A 258 -12.78 -10.61 -23.00
N PRO A 259 -12.82 -10.02 -24.21
CA PRO A 259 -11.76 -9.13 -24.68
C PRO A 259 -11.69 -7.86 -23.85
N GLY A 260 -10.52 -7.24 -23.80
CA GLY A 260 -10.26 -5.98 -23.11
C GLY A 260 -8.79 -5.82 -22.75
N SER A 261 -8.47 -4.73 -22.05
CA SER A 261 -7.10 -4.38 -21.68
C SER A 261 -6.57 -5.17 -20.48
N GLN A 262 -7.47 -5.74 -19.67
CA GLN A 262 -7.12 -6.52 -18.49
C GLN A 262 -7.17 -8.02 -18.76
N SER A 263 -6.92 -8.81 -17.71
CA SER A 263 -7.13 -10.26 -17.83
C SER A 263 -8.59 -10.56 -18.16
N PRO A 264 -8.88 -11.62 -18.98
CA PRO A 264 -10.25 -11.95 -19.36
C PRO A 264 -11.20 -12.14 -18.16
N SER A 265 -10.69 -12.65 -17.03
CA SER A 265 -11.45 -12.80 -15.79
C SER A 265 -11.90 -11.46 -15.20
N VAL A 266 -10.99 -10.48 -15.16
CA VAL A 266 -11.28 -9.11 -14.70
C VAL A 266 -12.22 -8.41 -15.65
N ASN A 267 -11.98 -8.52 -16.98
CA ASN A 267 -12.87 -7.95 -18.00
C ASN A 267 -14.30 -8.47 -17.87
N ALA A 268 -14.46 -9.80 -17.66
CA ALA A 268 -15.77 -10.41 -17.46
C ALA A 268 -16.53 -9.80 -16.27
N VAL A 269 -15.87 -9.72 -15.11
CA VAL A 269 -16.50 -9.20 -13.88
C VAL A 269 -16.77 -7.70 -14.00
N LYS A 270 -15.82 -6.90 -14.50
CA LYS A 270 -16.02 -5.45 -14.72
C LYS A 270 -17.23 -5.22 -15.62
N ALA A 271 -17.31 -5.92 -16.79
CA ALA A 271 -18.41 -5.77 -17.72
C ALA A 271 -19.77 -6.14 -17.11
N GLY A 272 -19.85 -7.22 -16.30
CA GLY A 272 -21.06 -7.58 -15.59
C GLY A 272 -21.50 -6.51 -14.58
N PHE A 273 -20.56 -5.94 -13.84
CA PHE A 273 -20.85 -4.86 -12.89
C PHE A 273 -21.26 -3.57 -13.57
N GLU A 274 -20.63 -3.18 -14.66
CA GLU A 274 -20.97 -2.00 -15.46
C GLU A 274 -22.37 -2.11 -16.03
N GLN A 275 -22.74 -3.28 -16.56
CA GLN A 275 -24.09 -3.50 -17.07
C GLN A 275 -25.15 -3.51 -15.97
N LEU A 276 -24.84 -4.06 -14.78
CA LEU A 276 -25.77 -4.11 -13.66
C LEU A 276 -25.99 -2.74 -13.00
N LEU A 277 -24.92 -1.97 -12.82
CA LEU A 277 -24.95 -0.73 -12.06
C LEU A 277 -25.15 0.50 -12.96
N GLY A 278 -24.91 0.38 -14.25
CA GLY A 278 -24.95 1.49 -15.21
C GLY A 278 -23.89 2.57 -14.96
N ILE A 279 -22.77 2.20 -14.32
CA ILE A 279 -21.65 3.08 -14.03
C ILE A 279 -20.34 2.45 -14.52
N PRO A 280 -19.36 3.23 -15.00
CA PRO A 280 -18.07 2.70 -15.40
C PRO A 280 -17.29 2.18 -14.20
N ILE A 281 -16.53 1.10 -14.36
CA ILE A 281 -15.58 0.57 -13.39
C ILE A 281 -14.17 0.94 -13.86
N HIS A 282 -13.56 1.90 -13.18
CA HIS A 282 -12.26 2.46 -13.59
C HIS A 282 -11.12 1.49 -13.29
N TYR A 283 -11.06 0.99 -12.05
CA TYR A 283 -10.00 0.10 -11.60
C TYR A 283 -10.56 -1.07 -10.79
N TYR A 284 -9.70 -2.06 -10.52
CA TYR A 284 -10.00 -3.13 -9.58
C TYR A 284 -8.85 -3.34 -8.59
N ALA A 285 -9.18 -3.98 -7.48
CA ALA A 285 -8.22 -4.57 -6.56
C ALA A 285 -8.77 -5.93 -6.12
N LEU A 286 -7.98 -6.98 -6.36
CA LEU A 286 -8.28 -8.34 -5.94
C LEU A 286 -7.34 -8.70 -4.80
N VAL A 287 -7.88 -9.18 -3.69
CA VAL A 287 -7.13 -9.65 -2.52
C VAL A 287 -7.50 -11.09 -2.25
N THR A 288 -6.49 -11.95 -2.03
CA THR A 288 -6.70 -13.35 -1.64
C THR A 288 -7.09 -13.48 -0.17
N LEU A 289 -7.50 -14.68 0.26
CA LEU A 289 -7.83 -14.94 1.67
C LEU A 289 -6.62 -14.73 2.58
N ASP A 290 -5.44 -15.21 2.17
CA ASP A 290 -4.19 -15.02 2.92
C ASP A 290 -3.81 -13.54 3.01
N GLY A 291 -4.01 -12.78 1.93
CA GLY A 291 -3.83 -11.33 1.91
C GLY A 291 -4.74 -10.62 2.88
N PHE A 292 -6.02 -11.01 2.91
CA PHE A 292 -6.97 -10.47 3.87
C PHE A 292 -6.57 -10.73 5.32
N ILE A 293 -6.19 -11.97 5.66
CA ILE A 293 -5.69 -12.35 6.99
C ILE A 293 -4.48 -11.49 7.35
N GLY A 294 -3.50 -11.42 6.46
CA GLY A 294 -2.27 -10.68 6.70
C GLY A 294 -2.49 -9.17 6.87
N VAL A 295 -3.42 -8.56 6.15
CA VAL A 295 -3.80 -7.14 6.33
C VAL A 295 -4.39 -6.91 7.71
N VAL A 296 -5.34 -7.74 8.14
CA VAL A 296 -5.96 -7.61 9.47
C VAL A 296 -4.92 -7.80 10.57
N ASP A 297 -4.05 -8.79 10.46
CA ASP A 297 -2.99 -9.06 11.43
C ASP A 297 -1.93 -7.96 11.49
N ALA A 298 -1.58 -7.36 10.34
CA ALA A 298 -0.65 -6.22 10.28
C ALA A 298 -1.21 -4.95 10.96
N LEU A 299 -2.54 -4.80 10.99
CA LEU A 299 -3.22 -3.75 11.74
C LEU A 299 -3.31 -4.06 13.24
N GLY A 300 -2.97 -5.28 13.65
CA GLY A 300 -3.08 -5.77 15.02
C GLY A 300 -4.47 -6.29 15.36
N GLY A 301 -5.26 -6.71 14.39
CA GLY A 301 -6.65 -7.14 14.53
C GLY A 301 -7.65 -6.00 14.31
N VAL A 302 -8.94 -6.33 14.40
CA VAL A 302 -10.05 -5.38 14.25
C VAL A 302 -11.06 -5.51 15.36
N ASP A 303 -11.59 -4.38 15.83
CA ASP A 303 -12.64 -4.32 16.83
C ASP A 303 -14.02 -4.24 16.16
N ILE A 304 -14.88 -5.24 16.43
CA ILE A 304 -16.21 -5.35 15.84
C ILE A 304 -17.26 -5.56 16.92
N ASN A 305 -18.37 -4.83 16.81
CA ASN A 305 -19.56 -5.13 17.59
C ASN A 305 -20.40 -6.18 16.84
N VAL A 306 -20.27 -7.44 17.25
CA VAL A 306 -20.99 -8.59 16.68
C VAL A 306 -22.45 -8.57 17.14
N PRO A 307 -23.44 -8.43 16.24
CA PRO A 307 -24.83 -8.18 16.64
C PRO A 307 -25.50 -9.41 17.27
N PHE A 308 -25.05 -10.61 16.93
CA PHE A 308 -25.53 -11.89 17.47
C PHE A 308 -24.43 -12.95 17.41
N THR A 309 -24.46 -13.91 18.33
CA THR A 309 -23.47 -15.00 18.38
C THR A 309 -23.50 -15.80 17.07
N ILE A 310 -22.36 -15.96 16.44
CA ILE A 310 -22.17 -16.78 15.24
C ILE A 310 -21.63 -18.13 15.68
N VAL A 311 -22.31 -19.20 15.27
CA VAL A 311 -21.89 -20.59 15.50
C VAL A 311 -21.89 -21.32 14.16
N ASP A 312 -20.75 -21.88 13.77
CA ASP A 312 -20.63 -22.69 12.56
C ASP A 312 -19.76 -23.93 12.84
N GLU A 313 -20.44 -25.04 13.15
CA GLU A 313 -19.80 -26.34 13.44
C GLU A 313 -19.22 -27.00 12.18
N THR A 314 -19.56 -26.46 11.00
CA THR A 314 -19.16 -26.98 9.70
C THR A 314 -18.32 -25.95 8.95
N TYR A 315 -17.68 -25.02 9.68
CA TYR A 315 -16.79 -24.04 9.07
C TYR A 315 -15.68 -24.79 8.31
N PRO A 316 -15.50 -24.52 7.01
CA PRO A 316 -14.60 -25.33 6.19
C PRO A 316 -13.15 -25.16 6.60
N ASP A 317 -12.48 -26.29 6.74
CA ASP A 317 -11.02 -26.39 6.94
C ASP A 317 -10.22 -26.15 5.64
N GLU A 318 -10.93 -25.77 4.57
CA GLU A 318 -10.40 -25.72 3.20
C GLU A 318 -9.39 -24.57 2.96
N ASP A 319 -9.26 -23.65 3.91
CA ASP A 319 -8.43 -22.45 3.76
C ASP A 319 -7.17 -22.50 4.64
N GLY A 320 -6.82 -23.67 5.19
CA GLY A 320 -5.74 -23.81 6.16
C GLY A 320 -6.06 -23.21 7.54
N VAL A 321 -7.30 -22.73 7.72
CA VAL A 321 -7.82 -22.20 8.97
C VAL A 321 -8.75 -23.23 9.58
N SER A 322 -8.17 -24.18 10.31
CA SER A 322 -8.93 -25.16 11.09
C SER A 322 -9.49 -24.46 12.33
N ILE A 323 -10.73 -24.02 12.27
CA ILE A 323 -11.46 -23.58 13.46
C ILE A 323 -12.54 -24.61 13.74
N ASP A 324 -12.23 -25.63 14.55
CA ASP A 324 -13.18 -26.59 15.04
C ASP A 324 -14.28 -25.88 15.84
N ASN A 325 -15.54 -26.03 15.42
CA ASN A 325 -16.69 -25.42 16.09
C ASN A 325 -16.56 -23.89 16.22
N LEU A 326 -16.46 -23.21 15.08
CA LEU A 326 -16.39 -21.75 15.05
C LEU A 326 -17.49 -21.14 15.93
N ARG A 327 -17.08 -20.33 16.91
CA ARG A 327 -17.98 -19.58 17.77
C ARG A 327 -17.46 -18.18 18.01
N ILE A 328 -18.20 -17.17 17.54
CA ILE A 328 -17.92 -15.76 17.77
C ILE A 328 -19.10 -15.19 18.56
N GLU A 329 -18.84 -14.72 19.79
CA GLU A 329 -19.90 -14.24 20.69
C GLU A 329 -20.45 -12.88 20.23
N ALA A 330 -21.70 -12.62 20.60
CA ALA A 330 -22.30 -11.30 20.43
C ALA A 330 -21.63 -10.25 21.33
N GLY A 331 -21.62 -9.00 20.90
CA GLY A 331 -21.01 -7.87 21.60
C GLY A 331 -19.67 -7.45 21.00
N GLN A 332 -18.91 -6.66 21.75
CA GLN A 332 -17.59 -6.19 21.32
C GLN A 332 -16.60 -7.36 21.30
N GLN A 333 -16.00 -7.58 20.13
CA GLN A 333 -15.01 -8.62 19.90
C GLN A 333 -13.80 -8.01 19.23
N HIS A 334 -12.62 -8.43 19.65
CA HIS A 334 -11.37 -8.17 18.94
C HIS A 334 -11.03 -9.42 18.11
N LEU A 335 -10.98 -9.27 16.80
CA LEU A 335 -10.78 -10.36 15.86
C LEU A 335 -9.41 -10.23 15.20
N ASP A 336 -8.60 -11.29 15.27
CA ASP A 336 -7.42 -11.45 14.42
C ASP A 336 -7.84 -11.75 12.97
N GLY A 337 -6.86 -11.87 12.06
CA GLY A 337 -7.13 -12.10 10.64
C GLY A 337 -7.95 -13.36 10.38
N HIS A 338 -7.67 -14.44 11.09
CA HIS A 338 -8.39 -15.71 10.94
C HIS A 338 -9.84 -15.62 11.42
N LEU A 339 -10.07 -15.06 12.60
CA LEU A 339 -11.42 -14.88 13.14
C LEU A 339 -12.21 -13.83 12.34
N ALA A 340 -11.56 -12.79 11.84
CA ALA A 340 -12.16 -11.81 10.96
C ALA A 340 -12.60 -12.44 9.63
N LEU A 341 -11.78 -13.31 9.04
CA LEU A 341 -12.13 -14.08 7.86
C LEU A 341 -13.31 -15.02 8.16
N ALA A 342 -13.27 -15.73 9.28
CA ALA A 342 -14.36 -16.60 9.70
C ALA A 342 -15.67 -15.82 9.91
N TYR A 343 -15.62 -14.62 10.50
CA TYR A 343 -16.76 -13.73 10.69
C TYR A 343 -17.47 -13.40 9.38
N VAL A 344 -16.73 -13.08 8.32
CA VAL A 344 -17.31 -12.71 7.01
C VAL A 344 -17.69 -13.91 6.14
N ARG A 345 -17.16 -15.12 6.43
CA ARG A 345 -17.40 -16.33 5.62
C ARG A 345 -18.42 -17.29 6.23
N ALA A 346 -18.62 -17.30 7.56
CA ALA A 346 -19.56 -18.20 8.23
C ALA A 346 -20.95 -18.13 7.57
N ARG A 347 -21.51 -19.31 7.22
CA ARG A 347 -22.75 -19.42 6.44
C ARG A 347 -23.92 -19.96 7.25
N ARG A 348 -23.66 -20.64 8.36
CA ARG A 348 -24.70 -21.30 9.13
C ARG A 348 -25.71 -20.29 9.69
N HIS A 349 -26.98 -20.51 9.41
CA HIS A 349 -28.10 -19.65 9.82
C HIS A 349 -28.07 -18.20 9.25
N ALA A 350 -27.31 -17.94 8.18
CA ALA A 350 -27.26 -16.64 7.55
C ALA A 350 -27.47 -16.75 6.04
N ASP A 351 -28.28 -15.85 5.49
CA ASP A 351 -28.41 -15.67 4.06
C ASP A 351 -27.21 -14.88 3.48
N ASP A 352 -27.17 -14.76 2.17
CA ASP A 352 -26.08 -14.05 1.48
C ASP A 352 -26.08 -12.54 1.80
N TYR A 353 -27.25 -11.96 2.10
CA TYR A 353 -27.35 -10.53 2.48
C TYR A 353 -26.76 -10.27 3.87
N ALA A 354 -26.99 -11.17 4.83
CA ALA A 354 -26.37 -11.07 6.16
C ALA A 354 -24.82 -11.16 6.06
N ARG A 355 -24.32 -12.02 5.18
CA ARG A 355 -22.87 -12.11 4.89
C ARG A 355 -22.35 -10.81 4.30
N MET A 356 -22.99 -10.24 3.29
CA MET A 356 -22.61 -8.93 2.71
C MET A 356 -22.64 -7.81 3.76
N GLY A 357 -23.60 -7.87 4.70
CA GLY A 357 -23.65 -6.95 5.84
C GLY A 357 -22.41 -7.06 6.73
N ARG A 358 -21.97 -8.30 7.05
CA ARG A 358 -20.74 -8.52 7.82
C ARG A 358 -19.49 -8.07 7.08
N GLN A 359 -19.39 -8.30 5.76
CA GLN A 359 -18.27 -7.83 4.94
C GLN A 359 -18.13 -6.30 4.97
N ARG A 360 -19.27 -5.57 4.86
CA ARG A 360 -19.25 -4.11 4.97
C ARG A 360 -18.90 -3.62 6.38
N CYS A 361 -19.42 -4.29 7.42
CA CYS A 361 -19.10 -3.98 8.81
C CYS A 361 -17.59 -4.13 9.06
N LEU A 362 -17.01 -5.24 8.59
CA LEU A 362 -15.59 -5.50 8.70
C LEU A 362 -14.73 -4.48 7.95
N LEU A 363 -15.10 -4.14 6.70
CA LEU A 363 -14.37 -3.12 5.93
C LEU A 363 -14.34 -1.78 6.67
N ASN A 364 -15.46 -1.36 7.27
CA ASN A 364 -15.50 -0.16 8.08
C ASN A 364 -14.62 -0.27 9.35
N ALA A 365 -14.55 -1.45 9.98
CA ALA A 365 -13.68 -1.67 11.13
C ALA A 365 -12.20 -1.59 10.74
N VAL A 366 -11.81 -2.22 9.63
CA VAL A 366 -10.44 -2.12 9.07
C VAL A 366 -10.05 -0.67 8.80
N LEU A 367 -10.94 0.11 8.18
CA LEU A 367 -10.71 1.53 7.93
C LEU A 367 -10.59 2.36 9.23
N ALA A 368 -11.35 2.00 10.27
CA ALA A 368 -11.28 2.67 11.56
C ALA A 368 -9.98 2.36 12.33
N GLU A 369 -9.42 1.15 12.16
CA GLU A 369 -8.14 0.74 12.74
C GLU A 369 -6.91 1.29 12.03
N ALA A 370 -7.07 1.91 10.85
CA ALA A 370 -5.99 2.49 10.05
C ALA A 370 -5.36 3.73 10.73
N ASP A 371 -4.83 3.54 11.96
CA ASP A 371 -4.06 4.56 12.67
C ASP A 371 -2.70 4.77 12.01
N PRO A 372 -2.29 6.02 11.71
CA PRO A 372 -1.03 6.30 11.01
C PRO A 372 0.22 5.75 11.70
N VAL A 373 0.23 5.65 13.04
CA VAL A 373 1.38 5.11 13.79
C VAL A 373 1.41 3.59 13.69
N LYS A 374 0.25 2.93 13.87
CA LYS A 374 0.12 1.48 13.67
C LYS A 374 0.53 1.09 12.24
N LEU A 375 0.01 1.80 11.25
CA LEU A 375 0.37 1.58 9.84
C LEU A 375 1.87 1.77 9.60
N ALA A 376 2.49 2.82 10.14
CA ALA A 376 3.91 3.04 9.98
C ALA A 376 4.75 1.91 10.60
N LEU A 377 4.40 1.43 11.79
CA LEU A 377 5.12 0.34 12.48
C LEU A 377 4.90 -1.02 11.81
N GLY A 378 3.67 -1.32 11.36
CA GLY A 378 3.29 -2.56 10.67
C GLY A 378 3.57 -2.53 9.16
N TYR A 379 4.02 -1.39 8.62
CA TYR A 379 4.14 -1.18 7.18
C TYR A 379 4.96 -2.26 6.44
N PRO A 380 6.14 -2.68 6.90
CA PRO A 380 6.91 -3.71 6.19
C PRO A 380 6.16 -5.05 6.08
N GLN A 381 5.42 -5.43 7.13
CA GLN A 381 4.59 -6.63 7.10
C GLN A 381 3.42 -6.48 6.16
N LEU A 382 2.72 -5.34 6.22
CA LEU A 382 1.59 -5.04 5.35
C LEU A 382 2.00 -5.01 3.87
N ALA A 383 3.10 -4.35 3.54
CA ALA A 383 3.62 -4.26 2.19
C ALA A 383 3.98 -5.65 1.64
N GLY A 384 4.73 -6.46 2.40
CA GLY A 384 5.09 -7.81 1.98
C GLY A 384 3.87 -8.73 1.77
N VAL A 385 2.85 -8.62 2.63
CA VAL A 385 1.61 -9.40 2.44
C VAL A 385 0.87 -8.96 1.17
N LEU A 386 0.72 -7.66 0.95
CA LEU A 386 -0.01 -7.14 -0.21
C LEU A 386 0.73 -7.41 -1.52
N GLU A 387 2.06 -7.36 -1.54
CA GLU A 387 2.89 -7.68 -2.72
C GLU A 387 2.60 -9.08 -3.27
N ASP A 388 2.44 -10.07 -2.37
CA ASP A 388 2.22 -11.47 -2.74
C ASP A 388 0.75 -11.82 -2.98
N THR A 389 -0.20 -11.00 -2.50
CA THR A 389 -1.60 -11.41 -2.35
C THR A 389 -2.62 -10.43 -2.93
N MET A 390 -2.16 -9.28 -3.43
CA MET A 390 -3.00 -8.27 -4.08
C MET A 390 -2.66 -8.15 -5.56
N GLU A 391 -3.69 -8.04 -6.38
CA GLU A 391 -3.59 -7.74 -7.81
C GLU A 391 -4.45 -6.50 -8.12
N THR A 392 -3.92 -5.56 -8.89
CA THR A 392 -4.63 -4.34 -9.26
C THR A 392 -4.18 -3.79 -10.63
N ASP A 393 -5.06 -3.08 -11.30
CA ASP A 393 -4.76 -2.31 -12.52
C ASP A 393 -4.59 -0.81 -12.26
N ILE A 394 -4.54 -0.40 -10.99
CA ILE A 394 -4.28 1.00 -10.65
C ILE A 394 -2.84 1.34 -11.05
N PRO A 395 -2.63 2.31 -11.97
CA PRO A 395 -1.28 2.69 -12.36
C PRO A 395 -0.55 3.36 -11.22
N LEU A 396 0.72 3.00 -10.99
CA LEU A 396 1.56 3.59 -9.94
C LEU A 396 1.59 5.12 -10.00
N GLY A 397 1.66 5.68 -11.19
CA GLY A 397 1.69 7.14 -11.40
C GLY A 397 0.38 7.85 -11.00
N ARG A 398 -0.72 7.11 -10.78
CA ARG A 398 -2.03 7.66 -10.39
C ARG A 398 -2.30 7.66 -8.89
N ILE A 399 -1.58 6.86 -8.12
CA ILE A 399 -1.77 6.80 -6.67
C ILE A 399 -1.55 8.16 -5.99
N PRO A 400 -0.61 9.01 -6.44
CA PRO A 400 -0.42 10.33 -5.86
C PRO A 400 -1.55 11.32 -6.14
N ASP A 401 -2.40 11.10 -7.14
CA ASP A 401 -3.48 12.02 -7.51
C ASP A 401 -4.65 11.97 -6.53
#